data_7373475e1ac405d62fae5398e00f858d
#
_entry.id   7373475e1ac405d62fae5398e00f858d
#
_cell.length_a   1.000
_cell.length_b   1.000
_cell.length_c   1.000
_cell.angle_alpha   90.00
_cell.angle_beta   90.00
_cell.angle_gamma   90.00
#
_symmetry.space_group_name_H-M   'P 1'
#
loop_
_entity.id
_entity.type
_entity.pdbx_description
1 polymer ?
#
loop_
_entity_poly.entity_id
_entity_poly.type
_entity_poly.pdbx_seq_one_letter_code
_entity_poly.pdbx_strand_id
1 'polypeptide(L)'
;MATLKLTVFKAKVLKDGRHKIRIAVCHKQETCYIITNVIIDSESQFKNGQVVKRPDASMMNSKLRNLLNEYQEKLDAIKNKEIYSCAQIKNIISKSQSEDASATFQQICIAYENELIEKGSSGYAGLLRINRRYFTEYVHGDILLCDITPEIIEGYSGFLRKNKKLGETTNGMMMRHTKTIINRGIKKRLVKYEVHPYIDFSIPSSPVRDIDISVETFNAIRKSSPQEKRLRIARDLFCLSFYLGGINLIDLMSYDFRKSEKIEYVRTKSRNRTIGTKIISFTIPEPAMDIIQTWMNKATGKLDFGYKFTYKNFQRYISRSLAILVKSIGISEKVMFYSARKSFAQYASEIGIPDVSIR
;
A
#
# COMPACT_ATOMS: atom_id res chain seq x y z
N MET A 1 8.11 -30.73 -2.02
CA MET A 1 6.75 -31.13 -2.43
C MET A 1 5.94 -31.45 -1.18
N ALA A 2 4.66 -31.04 -1.09
CA ALA A 2 3.82 -31.36 0.05
C ALA A 2 3.10 -32.70 -0.20
N THR A 3 3.03 -33.57 0.83
CA THR A 3 2.40 -34.89 0.71
C THR A 3 1.51 -35.20 1.92
N LEU A 4 0.49 -36.01 1.72
CA LEU A 4 -0.43 -36.46 2.76
C LEU A 4 -0.28 -37.98 3.01
N LYS A 5 -0.34 -38.38 4.27
CA LYS A 5 -0.20 -39.77 4.69
C LYS A 5 -1.04 -40.09 5.91
N LEU A 6 -1.78 -41.20 5.88
CA LEU A 6 -2.47 -41.70 7.09
C LEU A 6 -1.46 -42.29 8.08
N THR A 7 -1.63 -41.98 9.36
CA THR A 7 -0.75 -42.44 10.44
C THR A 7 -1.48 -42.57 11.80
N VAL A 8 -0.88 -43.31 12.70
CA VAL A 8 -1.29 -43.44 14.10
C VAL A 8 -0.11 -43.14 15.01
N PHE A 9 -0.33 -42.42 16.10
CA PHE A 9 0.73 -42.18 17.09
C PHE A 9 0.62 -43.20 18.21
N LYS A 10 1.66 -43.99 18.40
CA LYS A 10 1.79 -44.97 19.49
C LYS A 10 1.70 -44.29 20.87
N ALA A 11 2.36 -43.18 21.05
CA ALA A 11 2.45 -42.49 22.35
C ALA A 11 1.22 -41.62 22.70
N LYS A 12 0.27 -41.40 21.77
CA LYS A 12 -0.94 -40.57 22.05
C LYS A 12 -2.18 -41.44 22.07
N VAL A 13 -2.48 -41.92 23.23
CA VAL A 13 -3.62 -42.78 23.55
C VAL A 13 -4.74 -41.92 24.17
N LEU A 14 -5.99 -42.24 23.85
CA LEU A 14 -7.17 -41.64 24.51
C LEU A 14 -7.28 -42.15 25.94
N LYS A 15 -8.04 -41.49 26.79
CA LYS A 15 -8.26 -41.89 28.19
C LYS A 15 -8.79 -43.33 28.34
N ASP A 16 -9.43 -43.85 27.32
CA ASP A 16 -10.01 -45.19 27.22
C ASP A 16 -9.11 -46.21 26.51
N GLY A 17 -7.86 -45.89 26.29
CA GLY A 17 -6.87 -46.78 25.67
C GLY A 17 -6.89 -46.83 24.15
N ARG A 18 -7.81 -46.14 23.48
CA ARG A 18 -7.97 -46.15 22.01
C ARG A 18 -7.08 -45.12 21.32
N HIS A 19 -6.88 -45.28 19.99
CA HIS A 19 -6.07 -44.40 19.18
C HIS A 19 -6.87 -43.67 18.09
N LYS A 20 -6.58 -42.42 17.87
CA LYS A 20 -7.12 -41.67 16.73
C LYS A 20 -6.20 -41.77 15.52
N ILE A 21 -6.78 -42.07 14.36
CA ILE A 21 -6.06 -41.97 13.08
C ILE A 21 -5.88 -40.51 12.74
N ARG A 22 -4.76 -40.19 12.15
CA ARG A 22 -4.36 -38.84 11.76
C ARG A 22 -3.90 -38.80 10.32
N ILE A 23 -4.01 -37.64 9.70
CA ILE A 23 -3.38 -37.39 8.41
C ILE A 23 -2.10 -36.56 8.68
N ALA A 24 -0.96 -37.12 8.36
CA ALA A 24 0.31 -36.41 8.38
C ALA A 24 0.41 -35.56 7.11
N VAL A 25 0.68 -34.28 7.28
CA VAL A 25 1.00 -33.31 6.23
C VAL A 25 2.50 -33.13 6.29
N CYS A 26 3.23 -33.54 5.26
CA CYS A 26 4.69 -33.41 5.19
C CYS A 26 5.06 -32.33 4.17
N HIS A 27 5.84 -31.34 4.57
CA HIS A 27 6.33 -30.28 3.70
C HIS A 27 7.62 -29.65 4.24
N LYS A 28 8.60 -29.37 3.39
CA LYS A 28 9.90 -28.76 3.75
C LYS A 28 10.58 -29.42 4.97
N GLN A 29 10.61 -30.78 4.99
CA GLN A 29 11.18 -31.57 6.08
C GLN A 29 10.43 -31.45 7.42
N GLU A 30 9.30 -30.74 7.46
CA GLU A 30 8.42 -30.66 8.63
C GLU A 30 7.21 -31.57 8.45
N THR A 31 6.63 -32.02 9.55
CA THR A 31 5.40 -32.82 9.55
C THR A 31 4.41 -32.28 10.56
N CYS A 32 3.22 -31.92 10.08
CA CYS A 32 2.08 -31.52 10.89
C CYS A 32 0.98 -32.58 10.80
N TYR A 33 0.02 -32.57 11.75
CA TYR A 33 -0.98 -33.62 11.83
C TYR A 33 -2.39 -33.05 11.91
N ILE A 34 -3.31 -33.63 11.10
CA ILE A 34 -4.75 -33.41 11.17
C ILE A 34 -5.35 -34.59 11.89
N ILE A 35 -6.12 -34.34 12.96
CA ILE A 35 -6.77 -35.39 13.72
C ILE A 35 -8.09 -35.73 13.03
N THR A 36 -8.31 -37.02 12.75
CA THR A 36 -9.58 -37.49 12.20
C THR A 36 -10.53 -37.94 13.29
N ASN A 37 -11.80 -38.13 12.93
CA ASN A 37 -12.82 -38.71 13.83
C ASN A 37 -12.82 -40.25 13.83
N VAL A 38 -11.89 -40.89 13.13
CA VAL A 38 -11.77 -42.34 13.06
C VAL A 38 -10.91 -42.85 14.23
N ILE A 39 -11.46 -43.72 15.03
CA ILE A 39 -10.84 -44.27 16.23
C ILE A 39 -10.69 -45.79 16.07
N ILE A 40 -9.55 -46.31 16.47
CA ILE A 40 -9.21 -47.73 16.49
C ILE A 40 -8.89 -48.15 17.94
N ASP A 41 -9.15 -49.38 18.29
CA ASP A 41 -8.99 -49.86 19.67
C ASP A 41 -7.52 -50.13 20.02
N SER A 42 -6.74 -50.57 19.06
CA SER A 42 -5.28 -50.77 19.21
C SER A 42 -4.52 -50.44 17.95
N GLU A 43 -3.24 -50.16 18.11
CA GLU A 43 -2.30 -49.88 16.98
C GLU A 43 -2.27 -51.07 16.00
N SER A 44 -2.41 -52.31 16.44
CA SER A 44 -2.37 -53.52 15.59
C SER A 44 -3.50 -53.54 14.55
N GLN A 45 -4.52 -52.71 14.71
CA GLN A 45 -5.63 -52.54 13.76
C GLN A 45 -5.32 -51.55 12.64
N PHE A 46 -4.09 -51.01 12.56
CA PHE A 46 -3.71 -50.10 11.50
C PHE A 46 -2.40 -50.56 10.87
N LYS A 47 -2.45 -51.00 9.61
CA LYS A 47 -1.28 -51.45 8.84
C LYS A 47 -1.29 -50.84 7.42
N ASN A 48 -0.15 -50.39 6.94
CA ASN A 48 0.03 -49.87 5.58
C ASN A 48 -1.00 -48.80 5.16
N GLY A 49 -1.35 -47.92 6.10
CA GLY A 49 -2.30 -46.85 5.80
C GLY A 49 -3.78 -47.29 5.83
N GLN A 50 -4.09 -48.49 6.29
CA GLN A 50 -5.44 -49.06 6.29
C GLN A 50 -5.80 -49.62 7.67
N VAL A 51 -7.08 -49.52 8.01
CA VAL A 51 -7.66 -50.23 9.17
C VAL A 51 -7.86 -51.71 8.82
N VAL A 52 -7.38 -52.58 9.67
CA VAL A 52 -7.45 -54.04 9.50
C VAL A 52 -8.00 -54.67 10.77
N LYS A 53 -8.38 -55.97 10.67
CA LYS A 53 -8.82 -56.80 11.81
C LYS A 53 -10.03 -56.24 12.57
N ARG A 54 -10.96 -55.60 11.84
CA ARG A 54 -12.25 -55.12 12.41
C ARG A 54 -13.39 -55.44 11.46
N PRO A 55 -14.59 -55.72 11.96
CA PRO A 55 -15.76 -55.97 11.11
C PRO A 55 -16.13 -54.78 10.21
N ASP A 56 -15.92 -53.54 10.73
CA ASP A 56 -16.21 -52.27 10.08
C ASP A 56 -15.02 -51.67 9.32
N ALA A 57 -13.94 -52.42 9.15
CA ALA A 57 -12.71 -51.93 8.50
C ALA A 57 -12.97 -51.37 7.10
N SER A 58 -13.80 -52.03 6.28
CA SER A 58 -14.12 -51.57 4.92
C SER A 58 -14.77 -50.18 4.93
N MET A 59 -15.75 -49.98 5.81
CA MET A 59 -16.44 -48.68 5.95
C MET A 59 -15.49 -47.60 6.47
N MET A 60 -14.64 -47.91 7.46
CA MET A 60 -13.65 -46.96 7.98
C MET A 60 -12.62 -46.59 6.93
N ASN A 61 -12.13 -47.54 6.17
CA ASN A 61 -11.17 -47.30 5.08
C ASN A 61 -11.78 -46.44 3.97
N SER A 62 -13.05 -46.67 3.62
CA SER A 62 -13.76 -45.81 2.67
C SER A 62 -13.89 -44.37 3.18
N LYS A 63 -14.25 -44.15 4.45
CA LYS A 63 -14.29 -42.82 5.08
C LYS A 63 -12.91 -42.16 5.09
N LEU A 64 -11.86 -42.89 5.45
CA LEU A 64 -10.50 -42.36 5.48
C LEU A 64 -9.99 -42.02 4.08
N ARG A 65 -10.33 -42.81 3.07
CA ARG A 65 -9.95 -42.56 1.68
C ARG A 65 -10.65 -41.32 1.14
N ASN A 66 -11.96 -41.19 1.38
CA ASN A 66 -12.71 -39.99 0.96
C ASN A 66 -12.16 -38.74 1.64
N LEU A 67 -11.86 -38.80 2.93
CA LEU A 67 -11.28 -37.68 3.67
C LEU A 67 -9.87 -37.34 3.16
N LEU A 68 -9.05 -38.35 2.85
CA LEU A 68 -7.72 -38.14 2.29
C LEU A 68 -7.78 -37.51 0.91
N ASN A 69 -8.71 -37.96 0.05
CA ASN A 69 -8.94 -37.37 -1.28
C ASN A 69 -9.41 -35.93 -1.18
N GLU A 70 -10.34 -35.62 -0.29
CA GLU A 70 -10.80 -34.21 -0.04
C GLU A 70 -9.62 -33.31 0.35
N TYR A 71 -8.76 -33.75 1.25
CA TYR A 71 -7.59 -32.97 1.64
C TYR A 71 -6.55 -32.90 0.53
N GLN A 72 -6.43 -33.96 -0.29
CA GLN A 72 -5.52 -33.97 -1.45
C GLN A 72 -5.97 -32.95 -2.52
N GLU A 73 -7.26 -32.89 -2.83
CA GLU A 73 -7.83 -31.89 -3.73
C GLU A 73 -7.57 -30.46 -3.23
N LYS A 74 -7.82 -30.22 -1.92
CA LYS A 74 -7.51 -28.93 -1.29
C LYS A 74 -6.02 -28.61 -1.35
N LEU A 75 -5.16 -29.61 -1.13
CA LEU A 75 -3.71 -29.45 -1.24
C LEU A 75 -3.31 -29.12 -2.68
N ASP A 76 -3.88 -29.78 -3.67
CA ASP A 76 -3.54 -29.57 -5.08
C ASP A 76 -4.04 -28.23 -5.60
N ALA A 77 -5.11 -27.70 -5.06
CA ALA A 77 -5.62 -26.35 -5.34
C ALA A 77 -4.70 -25.23 -4.83
N ILE A 78 -3.81 -25.50 -3.88
CA ILE A 78 -2.85 -24.49 -3.39
C ILE A 78 -1.81 -24.22 -4.47
N LYS A 79 -1.82 -23.03 -5.04
CA LYS A 79 -0.78 -22.55 -5.95
C LYS A 79 0.46 -22.16 -5.13
N ASN A 80 1.66 -22.52 -5.63
CA ASN A 80 2.95 -22.18 -5.01
C ASN A 80 3.09 -22.59 -3.52
N LYS A 81 2.92 -23.88 -3.28
CA LYS A 81 3.07 -24.52 -1.96
C LYS A 81 4.37 -24.15 -1.24
N GLU A 82 5.37 -23.70 -2.00
CA GLU A 82 6.71 -23.38 -1.51
C GLU A 82 6.79 -22.13 -0.64
N ILE A 83 5.82 -21.22 -0.75
CA ILE A 83 5.79 -20.01 0.11
C ILE A 83 5.25 -20.31 1.51
N TYR A 84 4.53 -21.43 1.69
CA TYR A 84 3.89 -21.79 2.94
C TYR A 84 4.76 -22.70 3.80
N SER A 85 4.64 -22.60 5.13
CA SER A 85 5.15 -23.61 6.07
C SER A 85 4.23 -24.82 6.12
N CYS A 86 4.72 -25.94 6.67
CA CYS A 86 3.91 -27.14 6.88
C CYS A 86 2.64 -26.86 7.72
N ALA A 87 2.78 -26.05 8.76
CA ALA A 87 1.66 -25.65 9.61
C ALA A 87 0.60 -24.81 8.87
N GLN A 88 1.04 -23.92 7.97
CA GLN A 88 0.16 -23.12 7.12
C GLN A 88 -0.61 -23.98 6.13
N ILE A 89 0.06 -24.90 5.43
CA ILE A 89 -0.58 -25.86 4.53
C ILE A 89 -1.63 -26.70 5.30
N LYS A 90 -1.26 -27.23 6.46
CA LYS A 90 -2.20 -27.97 7.32
C LYS A 90 -3.44 -27.13 7.63
N ASN A 91 -3.27 -25.86 8.05
CA ASN A 91 -4.38 -24.98 8.39
C ASN A 91 -5.29 -24.68 7.17
N ILE A 92 -4.71 -24.46 5.99
CA ILE A 92 -5.45 -24.23 4.75
C ILE A 92 -6.34 -25.43 4.41
N ILE A 93 -5.77 -26.64 4.37
CA ILE A 93 -6.51 -27.84 3.97
C ILE A 93 -7.48 -28.34 5.04
N SER A 94 -7.22 -28.06 6.33
CA SER A 94 -8.08 -28.54 7.43
C SER A 94 -9.27 -27.62 7.73
N LYS A 95 -9.32 -26.42 7.15
CA LYS A 95 -10.52 -25.57 7.23
C LYS A 95 -11.67 -26.29 6.50
N SER A 96 -12.73 -26.60 7.26
CA SER A 96 -14.00 -26.98 6.66
C SER A 96 -14.44 -25.81 5.76
N GLN A 97 -15.04 -26.11 4.61
CA GLN A 97 -15.84 -25.13 3.87
C GLN A 97 -17.05 -24.78 4.75
N SER A 98 -16.85 -23.99 5.79
CA SER A 98 -17.93 -23.20 6.35
C SER A 98 -18.28 -22.18 5.27
N GLU A 99 -19.56 -22.07 4.95
CA GLU A 99 -20.15 -21.18 3.95
C GLU A 99 -19.96 -19.67 4.21
N ASP A 100 -19.06 -19.28 5.08
CA ASP A 100 -18.57 -17.92 5.18
C ASP A 100 -17.59 -17.70 4.03
N ALA A 101 -18.11 -17.13 2.94
CA ALA A 101 -17.36 -16.69 1.77
C ALA A 101 -16.20 -15.79 2.23
N SER A 102 -15.06 -16.41 2.53
CA SER A 102 -13.85 -15.68 2.92
C SER A 102 -13.42 -14.84 1.73
N ALA A 103 -13.61 -13.53 1.82
CA ALA A 103 -13.26 -12.61 0.75
C ALA A 103 -11.76 -12.70 0.45
N THR A 104 -11.41 -12.65 -0.81
CA THR A 104 -10.02 -12.63 -1.23
C THR A 104 -9.43 -11.23 -1.09
N PHE A 105 -8.11 -11.14 -0.99
CA PHE A 105 -7.40 -9.87 -0.97
C PHE A 105 -7.73 -9.02 -2.21
N GLN A 106 -7.78 -9.65 -3.38
CA GLN A 106 -8.06 -8.98 -4.65
C GLN A 106 -9.47 -8.40 -4.70
N GLN A 107 -10.47 -9.16 -4.23
CA GLN A 107 -11.86 -8.69 -4.18
C GLN A 107 -12.01 -7.43 -3.33
N ILE A 108 -11.39 -7.39 -2.14
CA ILE A 108 -11.45 -6.20 -1.28
C ILE A 108 -10.67 -5.02 -1.89
N CYS A 109 -9.54 -5.28 -2.55
CA CYS A 109 -8.80 -4.23 -3.26
C CYS A 109 -9.65 -3.58 -4.35
N ILE A 110 -10.26 -4.39 -5.22
CA ILE A 110 -11.07 -3.90 -6.36
C ILE A 110 -12.28 -3.12 -5.85
N ALA A 111 -12.99 -3.64 -4.86
CA ALA A 111 -14.12 -2.95 -4.26
C ALA A 111 -13.71 -1.58 -3.70
N TYR A 112 -12.54 -1.51 -3.03
CA TYR A 112 -12.04 -0.25 -2.49
C TYR A 112 -11.50 0.70 -3.57
N GLU A 113 -10.85 0.19 -4.61
CA GLU A 113 -10.45 0.99 -5.78
C GLU A 113 -11.66 1.70 -6.39
N ASN A 114 -12.79 0.99 -6.58
CA ASN A 114 -14.02 1.56 -7.14
C ASN A 114 -14.64 2.62 -6.21
N GLU A 115 -14.75 2.35 -4.90
CA GLU A 115 -15.20 3.33 -3.91
C GLU A 115 -14.37 4.63 -3.96
N LEU A 116 -13.06 4.53 -4.17
CA LEU A 116 -12.17 5.68 -4.25
C LEU A 116 -12.34 6.48 -5.55
N ILE A 117 -12.59 5.79 -6.67
CA ILE A 117 -12.85 6.42 -7.96
C ILE A 117 -14.16 7.22 -7.90
N GLU A 118 -15.21 6.62 -7.35
CA GLU A 118 -16.51 7.28 -7.14
C GLU A 118 -16.39 8.54 -6.27
N LYS A 119 -15.52 8.49 -5.25
CA LYS A 119 -15.19 9.64 -4.37
C LYS A 119 -14.21 10.64 -4.99
N GLY A 120 -13.85 10.51 -6.28
CA GLY A 120 -12.91 11.40 -6.96
C GLY A 120 -11.45 11.25 -6.52
N SER A 121 -11.09 10.17 -5.78
CA SER A 121 -9.74 9.91 -5.28
C SER A 121 -8.93 8.99 -6.20
N SER A 122 -9.01 9.22 -7.52
CA SER A 122 -8.39 8.39 -8.57
C SER A 122 -6.88 8.18 -8.39
N GLY A 123 -6.16 9.18 -7.85
CA GLY A 123 -4.73 9.06 -7.57
C GLY A 123 -4.42 7.98 -6.53
N TYR A 124 -5.20 7.92 -5.45
CA TYR A 124 -5.05 6.92 -4.40
C TYR A 124 -5.50 5.53 -4.88
N ALA A 125 -6.59 5.44 -5.65
CA ALA A 125 -7.00 4.20 -6.30
C ALA A 125 -5.90 3.62 -7.21
N GLY A 126 -5.20 4.49 -7.96
CA GLY A 126 -4.05 4.07 -8.79
C GLY A 126 -2.90 3.46 -7.97
N LEU A 127 -2.59 4.01 -6.79
CA LEU A 127 -1.56 3.46 -5.89
C LEU A 127 -1.99 2.11 -5.31
N LEU A 128 -3.25 1.96 -4.92
CA LEU A 128 -3.80 0.67 -4.46
C LEU A 128 -3.73 -0.40 -5.56
N ARG A 129 -4.05 -0.03 -6.81
CA ARG A 129 -3.94 -0.95 -7.95
C ARG A 129 -2.52 -1.44 -8.18
N ILE A 130 -1.52 -0.57 -8.02
CA ILE A 130 -0.10 -0.95 -8.09
C ILE A 130 0.22 -1.94 -6.96
N ASN A 131 -0.20 -1.63 -5.72
CA ASN A 131 0.01 -2.52 -4.58
C ASN A 131 -0.66 -3.87 -4.78
N ARG A 132 -1.91 -3.92 -5.23
CA ARG A 132 -2.62 -5.15 -5.55
C ARG A 132 -1.84 -6.00 -6.53
N ARG A 133 -1.37 -5.42 -7.64
CA ARG A 133 -0.56 -6.13 -8.64
C ARG A 133 0.72 -6.70 -8.06
N TYR A 134 1.44 -5.96 -7.22
CA TYR A 134 2.67 -6.45 -6.59
C TYR A 134 2.39 -7.55 -5.55
N PHE A 135 1.32 -7.41 -4.79
CA PHE A 135 0.96 -8.43 -3.80
C PHE A 135 0.50 -9.72 -4.46
N THR A 136 -0.36 -9.65 -5.49
CA THR A 136 -0.78 -10.83 -6.26
C THR A 136 0.37 -11.49 -7.02
N GLU A 137 1.34 -10.73 -7.49
CA GLU A 137 2.57 -11.27 -8.07
C GLU A 137 3.40 -12.02 -7.02
N TYR A 138 3.54 -11.47 -5.83
CA TYR A 138 4.26 -12.10 -4.72
C TYR A 138 3.62 -13.40 -4.26
N VAL A 139 2.31 -13.41 -4.06
CA VAL A 139 1.58 -14.63 -3.66
C VAL A 139 1.23 -15.55 -4.85
N HIS A 140 1.65 -15.17 -6.06
CA HIS A 140 1.44 -15.89 -7.32
C HIS A 140 -0.04 -16.17 -7.64
N GLY A 141 -0.90 -15.23 -7.37
CA GLY A 141 -2.33 -15.31 -7.64
C GLY A 141 -3.15 -14.49 -6.66
N ASP A 142 -4.35 -14.96 -6.36
CA ASP A 142 -5.18 -14.40 -5.30
C ASP A 142 -5.07 -15.24 -4.02
N ILE A 143 -5.31 -14.63 -2.87
CA ILE A 143 -5.22 -15.28 -1.56
C ILE A 143 -6.45 -14.89 -0.73
N LEU A 144 -6.98 -15.84 0.05
CA LEU A 144 -8.01 -15.52 1.03
C LEU A 144 -7.44 -14.61 2.13
N LEU A 145 -8.21 -13.63 2.57
CA LEU A 145 -7.75 -12.75 3.65
C LEU A 145 -7.33 -13.53 4.89
N CYS A 146 -8.07 -14.57 5.25
CA CYS A 146 -7.78 -15.40 6.43
C CYS A 146 -6.44 -16.15 6.33
N ASP A 147 -5.90 -16.34 5.15
CA ASP A 147 -4.63 -17.04 4.93
C ASP A 147 -3.41 -16.10 4.93
N ILE A 148 -3.64 -14.78 5.04
CA ILE A 148 -2.55 -13.81 5.17
C ILE A 148 -2.02 -13.86 6.60
N THR A 149 -0.78 -14.30 6.75
CA THR A 149 -0.07 -14.44 8.03
C THR A 149 1.02 -13.37 8.20
N PRO A 150 1.59 -13.18 9.41
CA PRO A 150 2.73 -12.30 9.62
C PRO A 150 3.92 -12.60 8.70
N GLU A 151 4.23 -13.86 8.45
CA GLU A 151 5.33 -14.29 7.58
C GLU A 151 5.10 -13.88 6.13
N ILE A 152 3.86 -13.93 5.65
CA ILE A 152 3.50 -13.43 4.30
C ILE A 152 3.71 -11.91 4.23
N ILE A 153 3.38 -11.17 5.28
CA ILE A 153 3.60 -9.71 5.33
C ILE A 153 5.10 -9.38 5.31
N GLU A 154 5.88 -10.08 6.10
CA GLU A 154 7.34 -9.90 6.14
C GLU A 154 7.98 -10.28 4.81
N GLY A 155 7.63 -11.42 4.25
CA GLY A 155 8.09 -11.89 2.94
C GLY A 155 7.72 -10.93 1.81
N TYR A 156 6.52 -10.35 1.83
CA TYR A 156 6.11 -9.33 0.86
C TYR A 156 6.98 -8.07 0.94
N SER A 157 7.30 -7.59 2.13
CA SER A 157 8.24 -6.47 2.29
C SER A 157 9.62 -6.79 1.72
N GLY A 158 10.12 -8.01 1.94
CA GLY A 158 11.36 -8.51 1.34
C GLY A 158 11.30 -8.57 -0.19
N PHE A 159 10.20 -9.06 -0.75
CA PHE A 159 9.95 -9.09 -2.20
C PHE A 159 9.97 -7.68 -2.82
N LEU A 160 9.33 -6.71 -2.16
CA LEU A 160 9.33 -5.32 -2.63
C LEU A 160 10.74 -4.73 -2.70
N ARG A 161 11.61 -5.05 -1.74
CA ARG A 161 13.01 -4.60 -1.73
C ARG A 161 13.85 -5.31 -2.80
N LYS A 162 13.82 -6.64 -2.81
CA LYS A 162 14.73 -7.47 -3.62
C LYS A 162 14.29 -7.55 -5.08
N ASN A 163 13.03 -7.86 -5.34
CA ASN A 163 12.52 -8.12 -6.68
C ASN A 163 12.05 -6.84 -7.38
N LYS A 164 11.38 -5.93 -6.64
CA LYS A 164 10.91 -4.66 -7.19
C LYS A 164 11.90 -3.51 -7.02
N LYS A 165 12.97 -3.69 -6.27
CA LYS A 165 14.02 -2.70 -5.99
C LYS A 165 13.46 -1.37 -5.47
N LEU A 166 12.39 -1.45 -4.65
CA LEU A 166 11.75 -0.27 -4.08
C LEU A 166 12.53 0.23 -2.86
N GLY A 167 12.71 1.55 -2.79
CA GLY A 167 13.26 2.20 -1.59
C GLY A 167 12.26 2.16 -0.41
N GLU A 168 12.75 2.34 0.82
CA GLU A 168 12.00 2.19 2.08
C GLU A 168 10.71 3.03 2.13
N THR A 169 10.74 4.26 1.59
CA THR A 169 9.53 5.11 1.50
C THR A 169 8.41 4.44 0.71
N THR A 170 8.74 3.86 -0.44
CA THR A 170 7.76 3.24 -1.33
C THR A 170 7.33 1.89 -0.78
N ASN A 171 8.27 1.11 -0.23
CA ASN A 171 7.98 -0.13 0.48
C ASN A 171 6.98 0.13 1.63
N GLY A 172 7.28 1.07 2.53
CA GLY A 172 6.38 1.43 3.62
C GLY A 172 5.00 1.92 3.14
N MET A 173 4.92 2.60 1.99
CA MET A 173 3.65 2.98 1.38
C MET A 173 2.86 1.75 0.94
N MET A 174 3.49 0.79 0.25
CA MET A 174 2.84 -0.46 -0.18
C MET A 174 2.37 -1.27 1.03
N MET A 175 3.20 -1.38 2.07
CA MET A 175 2.84 -2.09 3.30
C MET A 175 1.63 -1.45 4.00
N ARG A 176 1.52 -0.11 4.05
CA ARG A 176 0.34 0.60 4.57
C ARG A 176 -0.91 0.32 3.74
N HIS A 177 -0.78 0.22 2.42
CA HIS A 177 -1.92 -0.12 1.54
C HIS A 177 -2.40 -1.55 1.82
N THR A 178 -1.49 -2.52 1.94
CA THR A 178 -1.84 -3.90 2.30
C THR A 178 -2.53 -3.96 3.66
N LYS A 179 -1.99 -3.28 4.68
CA LYS A 179 -2.63 -3.17 6.01
C LYS A 179 -4.04 -2.58 5.93
N THR A 180 -4.22 -1.56 5.08
CA THR A 180 -5.54 -0.94 4.87
C THR A 180 -6.56 -1.94 4.32
N ILE A 181 -6.17 -2.78 3.38
CA ILE A 181 -7.06 -3.81 2.80
C ILE A 181 -7.44 -4.86 3.84
N ILE A 182 -6.47 -5.36 4.61
CA ILE A 182 -6.71 -6.31 5.71
C ILE A 182 -7.69 -5.71 6.73
N ASN A 183 -7.43 -4.49 7.19
CA ASN A 183 -8.28 -3.80 8.15
C ASN A 183 -9.70 -3.53 7.60
N ARG A 184 -9.86 -3.33 6.29
CA ARG A 184 -11.18 -3.22 5.66
C ARG A 184 -11.92 -4.55 5.69
N GLY A 185 -11.24 -5.66 5.44
CA GLY A 185 -11.80 -7.02 5.59
C GLY A 185 -12.30 -7.26 7.01
N ILE A 186 -11.49 -6.92 8.02
CA ILE A 186 -11.85 -7.02 9.44
C ILE A 186 -13.07 -6.14 9.75
N LYS A 187 -13.05 -4.86 9.33
CA LYS A 187 -14.15 -3.91 9.56
C LYS A 187 -15.46 -4.36 8.91
N LYS A 188 -15.41 -4.96 7.74
CA LYS A 188 -16.56 -5.53 7.03
C LYS A 188 -16.97 -6.92 7.55
N ARG A 189 -16.30 -7.45 8.58
CA ARG A 189 -16.53 -8.79 9.18
C ARG A 189 -16.37 -9.95 8.17
N LEU A 190 -15.53 -9.76 7.15
CA LEU A 190 -15.23 -10.76 6.13
C LEU A 190 -14.07 -11.68 6.54
N VAL A 191 -13.36 -11.34 7.59
CA VAL A 191 -12.26 -12.11 8.18
C VAL A 191 -12.14 -11.78 9.66
N LYS A 192 -11.78 -12.80 10.44
CA LYS A 192 -11.39 -12.67 11.85
C LYS A 192 -10.02 -13.32 12.02
N TYR A 193 -9.06 -12.57 12.55
CA TYR A 193 -7.73 -13.08 12.88
C TYR A 193 -7.63 -13.31 14.40
N GLU A 194 -7.01 -14.41 14.79
CA GLU A 194 -6.60 -14.62 16.20
C GLU A 194 -5.43 -13.68 16.54
N VAL A 195 -4.48 -13.57 15.60
CA VAL A 195 -3.35 -12.65 15.68
C VAL A 195 -3.31 -11.81 14.40
N HIS A 196 -3.31 -10.49 14.56
CA HIS A 196 -3.31 -9.59 13.40
C HIS A 196 -2.03 -9.76 12.57
N PRO A 197 -2.09 -9.88 11.22
CA PRO A 197 -0.89 -10.12 10.39
C PRO A 197 0.23 -9.08 10.51
N TYR A 198 -0.05 -7.92 11.06
CA TYR A 198 0.91 -6.84 11.30
C TYR A 198 1.29 -6.69 12.78
N ILE A 199 1.07 -7.71 13.64
CA ILE A 199 1.28 -7.58 15.10
C ILE A 199 2.71 -7.13 15.42
N ASP A 200 3.70 -7.81 14.86
CA ASP A 200 5.13 -7.57 15.12
C ASP A 200 5.83 -6.91 13.94
N PHE A 201 5.08 -6.49 12.89
CA PHE A 201 5.67 -5.91 11.70
C PHE A 201 5.76 -4.39 11.78
N SER A 202 6.98 -3.87 11.89
CA SER A 202 7.27 -2.44 11.79
C SER A 202 7.28 -1.99 10.33
N ILE A 203 6.31 -1.15 9.96
CA ILE A 203 6.23 -0.62 8.60
C ILE A 203 7.38 0.35 8.35
N PRO A 204 8.19 0.14 7.29
CA PRO A 204 9.29 1.03 6.96
C PRO A 204 8.85 2.50 6.89
N SER A 205 9.60 3.38 7.54
CA SER A 205 9.37 4.82 7.52
C SER A 205 10.21 5.50 6.45
N SER A 206 9.74 6.65 5.99
CA SER A 206 10.55 7.50 5.12
C SER A 206 11.57 8.25 5.97
N PRO A 207 12.84 8.36 5.55
CA PRO A 207 13.75 9.31 6.15
C PRO A 207 13.18 10.72 6.02
N VAL A 208 13.43 11.55 7.00
CA VAL A 208 13.12 12.98 6.90
C VAL A 208 13.91 13.53 5.70
N ARG A 209 13.21 14.18 4.79
CA ARG A 209 13.84 14.82 3.63
C ARG A 209 14.02 16.29 3.96
N ASP A 210 15.25 16.67 4.08
CA ASP A 210 15.63 18.06 4.11
C ASP A 210 15.72 18.53 2.66
N ILE A 211 14.78 19.34 2.26
CA ILE A 211 14.62 19.85 0.87
C ILE A 211 14.26 21.34 0.84
N ASP A 212 14.30 22.02 1.97
CA ASP A 212 14.33 23.46 2.03
C ASP A 212 15.64 23.96 1.41
N ILE A 213 15.64 25.18 0.96
CA ILE A 213 16.79 25.81 0.32
C ILE A 213 17.13 27.09 1.08
N SER A 214 18.37 27.51 0.99
CA SER A 214 18.83 28.75 1.62
C SER A 214 18.17 29.99 0.99
N VAL A 215 18.17 31.11 1.72
CA VAL A 215 17.69 32.41 1.24
C VAL A 215 18.50 32.85 0.01
N GLU A 216 19.81 32.58 0.01
CA GLU A 216 20.73 32.89 -1.08
C GLU A 216 20.33 32.13 -2.35
N THR A 217 20.05 30.82 -2.21
CA THR A 217 19.58 29.96 -3.31
C THR A 217 18.23 30.44 -3.85
N PHE A 218 17.28 30.76 -2.99
CA PHE A 218 16.00 31.32 -3.42
C PHE A 218 16.20 32.64 -4.18
N ASN A 219 17.03 33.56 -3.67
CA ASN A 219 17.31 34.83 -4.32
C ASN A 219 18.06 34.67 -5.67
N ALA A 220 18.98 33.73 -5.78
CA ALA A 220 19.65 33.42 -7.04
C ALA A 220 18.64 32.92 -8.09
N ILE A 221 17.71 32.03 -7.73
CA ILE A 221 16.65 31.57 -8.62
C ILE A 221 15.75 32.75 -9.02
N ARG A 222 15.30 33.56 -8.08
CA ARG A 222 14.42 34.71 -8.30
C ARG A 222 15.03 35.74 -9.26
N LYS A 223 16.31 36.07 -9.06
CA LYS A 223 17.03 37.10 -9.84
C LYS A 223 17.50 36.56 -11.19
N SER A 224 17.44 35.27 -11.45
CA SER A 224 17.86 34.69 -12.72
C SER A 224 17.02 35.19 -13.89
N SER A 225 17.62 35.34 -15.04
CA SER A 225 16.96 35.84 -16.27
C SER A 225 17.14 34.85 -17.44
N PRO A 226 16.54 33.65 -17.35
CA PRO A 226 16.73 32.66 -18.39
C PRO A 226 16.03 33.05 -19.69
N GLN A 227 16.70 32.83 -20.82
CA GLN A 227 16.17 33.17 -22.15
C GLN A 227 15.05 32.21 -22.58
N GLU A 228 15.15 30.93 -22.19
CA GLU A 228 14.16 29.92 -22.56
C GLU A 228 12.84 30.11 -21.81
N LYS A 229 11.74 30.20 -22.58
CA LYS A 229 10.37 30.32 -21.99
C LYS A 229 10.09 29.29 -20.93
N ARG A 230 10.49 28.02 -21.15
CA ARG A 230 10.25 26.92 -20.16
C ARG A 230 10.95 27.17 -18.82
N LEU A 231 12.14 27.75 -18.83
CA LEU A 231 12.89 28.03 -17.60
C LEU A 231 12.30 29.24 -16.87
N ARG A 232 11.84 30.28 -17.64
CA ARG A 232 11.09 31.42 -17.06
C ARG A 232 9.82 30.93 -16.34
N ILE A 233 9.02 30.10 -17.00
CA ILE A 233 7.80 29.51 -16.38
C ILE A 233 8.14 28.74 -15.10
N ALA A 234 9.20 27.94 -15.11
CA ALA A 234 9.59 27.15 -13.93
C ALA A 234 10.05 28.05 -12.77
N ARG A 235 10.85 29.10 -13.07
CA ARG A 235 11.26 30.13 -12.11
C ARG A 235 10.04 30.81 -11.50
N ASP A 236 9.18 31.36 -12.35
CA ASP A 236 8.05 32.17 -11.94
C ASP A 236 7.04 31.36 -11.12
N LEU A 237 6.75 30.13 -11.53
CA LEU A 237 5.88 29.24 -10.75
C LEU A 237 6.50 28.83 -9.42
N PHE A 238 7.83 28.63 -9.36
CA PHE A 238 8.53 28.31 -8.12
C PHE A 238 8.47 29.49 -7.14
N CYS A 239 8.78 30.70 -7.61
CA CYS A 239 8.68 31.93 -6.83
C CYS A 239 7.25 32.23 -6.42
N LEU A 240 6.29 32.07 -7.32
CA LEU A 240 4.87 32.26 -7.03
C LEU A 240 4.37 31.28 -5.95
N SER A 241 4.79 30.00 -6.03
CA SER A 241 4.48 29.06 -4.97
C SER A 241 5.02 29.50 -3.61
N PHE A 242 6.24 30.00 -3.55
CA PHE A 242 6.84 30.52 -2.33
C PHE A 242 6.07 31.73 -1.78
N TYR A 243 5.85 32.76 -2.61
CA TYR A 243 5.14 33.99 -2.22
C TYR A 243 3.70 33.75 -1.76
N LEU A 244 3.06 32.71 -2.30
CA LEU A 244 1.72 32.32 -1.92
C LEU A 244 1.70 31.22 -0.84
N GLY A 245 2.63 31.26 0.13
CA GLY A 245 2.63 30.37 1.31
C GLY A 245 2.93 28.93 0.98
N GLY A 246 3.63 28.65 -0.09
CA GLY A 246 3.94 27.30 -0.54
C GLY A 246 2.74 26.57 -1.14
N ILE A 247 1.86 27.26 -1.84
CA ILE A 247 0.73 26.66 -2.57
C ILE A 247 1.19 25.58 -3.55
N ASN A 248 0.46 24.47 -3.63
CA ASN A 248 0.82 23.41 -4.56
C ASN A 248 0.54 23.79 -6.02
N LEU A 249 1.30 23.25 -6.95
CA LEU A 249 1.13 23.50 -8.38
C LEU A 249 -0.28 23.23 -8.89
N ILE A 250 -0.95 22.20 -8.38
CA ILE A 250 -2.34 21.88 -8.78
C ILE A 250 -3.31 22.97 -8.35
N ASP A 251 -3.13 23.52 -7.15
CA ASP A 251 -3.98 24.57 -6.62
C ASP A 251 -3.71 25.90 -7.36
N LEU A 252 -2.43 26.23 -7.66
CA LEU A 252 -2.05 27.35 -8.49
C LEU A 252 -2.69 27.30 -9.89
N MET A 253 -2.62 26.15 -10.55
CA MET A 253 -3.15 26.01 -11.92
C MET A 253 -4.67 26.00 -12.01
N SER A 254 -5.36 25.75 -10.89
CA SER A 254 -6.82 25.74 -10.84
C SER A 254 -7.44 27.03 -10.33
N TYR A 255 -6.66 27.91 -9.71
CA TYR A 255 -7.14 29.14 -9.09
C TYR A 255 -7.54 30.21 -10.12
N ASP A 256 -8.62 30.95 -9.84
CA ASP A 256 -9.06 32.12 -10.60
C ASP A 256 -8.58 33.40 -9.90
N PHE A 257 -7.55 34.02 -10.44
CA PHE A 257 -6.89 35.20 -9.87
C PHE A 257 -7.62 36.54 -10.16
N ARG A 258 -8.77 36.53 -10.86
CA ARG A 258 -9.54 37.77 -11.11
C ARG A 258 -10.28 38.29 -9.88
N LYS A 259 -10.50 37.45 -8.88
CA LYS A 259 -11.55 37.64 -7.91
C LYS A 259 -11.21 38.54 -6.73
N SER A 260 -9.96 38.75 -6.41
CA SER A 260 -9.57 39.69 -5.33
C SER A 260 -8.04 39.86 -5.18
N GLU A 261 -7.63 40.85 -4.37
CA GLU A 261 -6.27 41.01 -3.86
C GLU A 261 -5.91 39.94 -2.81
N LYS A 262 -6.88 39.12 -2.41
CA LYS A 262 -6.69 38.01 -1.50
C LYS A 262 -6.85 36.68 -2.22
N ILE A 263 -5.99 35.73 -1.89
CA ILE A 263 -6.18 34.33 -2.31
C ILE A 263 -7.01 33.61 -1.26
N GLU A 264 -8.06 32.95 -1.70
CA GLU A 264 -8.93 32.12 -0.86
C GLU A 264 -9.17 30.79 -1.52
N TYR A 265 -8.68 29.72 -0.94
CA TYR A 265 -8.83 28.39 -1.53
C TYR A 265 -8.88 27.27 -0.50
N VAL A 266 -9.50 26.16 -0.92
CA VAL A 266 -9.48 24.89 -0.21
C VAL A 266 -8.47 24.00 -0.88
N ARG A 267 -7.49 23.53 -0.15
CA ARG A 267 -6.41 22.70 -0.65
C ARG A 267 -6.95 21.39 -1.25
N THR A 268 -6.70 21.14 -2.52
CA THR A 268 -7.17 19.95 -3.25
C THR A 268 -6.84 18.64 -2.54
N LYS A 269 -5.63 18.52 -1.97
CA LYS A 269 -5.18 17.30 -1.28
C LYS A 269 -5.98 16.96 -0.01
N SER A 270 -6.52 17.95 0.68
CA SER A 270 -7.22 17.78 1.97
C SER A 270 -8.73 17.96 1.88
N ARG A 271 -9.26 18.39 0.73
CA ARG A 271 -10.69 18.68 0.51
C ARG A 271 -11.63 17.56 1.02
N ASN A 272 -11.26 16.29 0.84
CA ASN A 272 -12.11 15.15 1.20
C ASN A 272 -11.73 14.48 2.54
N ARG A 273 -10.82 15.07 3.34
CA ARG A 273 -10.28 14.42 4.55
C ARG A 273 -10.81 14.99 5.86
N THR A 274 -11.31 16.22 5.86
CA THR A 274 -11.61 16.94 7.08
C THR A 274 -13.12 17.18 7.23
N ILE A 275 -13.64 16.93 8.41
CA ILE A 275 -14.95 17.41 8.83
C ILE A 275 -14.76 18.92 9.05
N GLY A 276 -15.29 19.73 8.15
CA GLY A 276 -15.06 21.17 8.11
C GLY A 276 -14.03 21.57 7.06
N THR A 277 -14.38 22.50 6.21
CA THR A 277 -13.53 22.98 5.12
C THR A 277 -12.59 24.05 5.67
N LYS A 278 -11.28 23.72 5.79
CA LYS A 278 -10.27 24.74 6.13
C LYS A 278 -10.02 25.60 4.89
N ILE A 279 -10.48 26.83 4.90
CA ILE A 279 -10.17 27.84 3.88
C ILE A 279 -8.82 28.47 4.23
N ILE A 280 -7.92 28.49 3.25
CA ILE A 280 -6.66 29.25 3.35
C ILE A 280 -6.92 30.60 2.73
N SER A 281 -6.70 31.69 3.49
CA SER A 281 -6.94 33.07 3.06
C SER A 281 -5.79 33.97 3.49
N PHE A 282 -5.22 34.71 2.54
CA PHE A 282 -4.21 35.75 2.80
C PHE A 282 -4.10 36.73 1.63
N THR A 283 -3.53 37.91 1.87
CA THR A 283 -3.30 38.94 0.86
C THR A 283 -2.17 38.52 -0.10
N ILE A 284 -2.36 38.73 -1.40
CA ILE A 284 -1.36 38.45 -2.41
C ILE A 284 -0.27 39.51 -2.33
N PRO A 285 1.00 39.16 -2.07
CA PRO A 285 2.09 40.13 -2.01
C PRO A 285 2.45 40.65 -3.41
N GLU A 286 2.94 41.88 -3.47
CA GLU A 286 3.30 42.58 -4.72
C GLU A 286 4.15 41.74 -5.67
N PRO A 287 5.26 41.08 -5.25
CA PRO A 287 6.06 40.26 -6.16
C PRO A 287 5.30 39.06 -6.75
N ALA A 288 4.22 38.60 -6.12
CA ALA A 288 3.36 37.56 -6.68
C ALA A 288 2.40 38.14 -7.72
N MET A 289 1.93 39.37 -7.51
CA MET A 289 1.04 40.05 -8.48
C MET A 289 1.71 40.25 -9.84
N ASP A 290 2.98 40.65 -9.87
CA ASP A 290 3.74 40.82 -11.12
C ASP A 290 3.79 39.51 -11.92
N ILE A 291 4.04 38.40 -11.26
CA ILE A 291 4.06 37.06 -11.89
C ILE A 291 2.66 36.67 -12.39
N ILE A 292 1.63 36.92 -11.56
CA ILE A 292 0.24 36.62 -11.93
C ILE A 292 -0.16 37.43 -13.16
N GLN A 293 0.11 38.74 -13.18
CA GLN A 293 -0.21 39.62 -14.34
C GLN A 293 0.48 39.15 -15.60
N THR A 294 1.73 38.67 -15.49
CA THR A 294 2.51 38.17 -16.65
C THR A 294 1.87 36.92 -17.27
N TRP A 295 1.32 36.03 -16.47
CA TRP A 295 0.87 34.72 -16.94
C TRP A 295 -0.62 34.48 -16.88
N MET A 296 -1.42 35.40 -16.32
CA MET A 296 -2.86 35.21 -16.20
C MET A 296 -3.57 35.43 -17.55
N ASN A 297 -4.37 34.48 -17.94
CA ASN A 297 -5.33 34.63 -19.01
C ASN A 297 -6.54 35.45 -18.49
N LYS A 298 -6.73 36.65 -19.02
CA LYS A 298 -7.79 37.59 -18.58
C LYS A 298 -9.19 37.01 -18.71
N ALA A 299 -9.43 36.16 -19.71
CA ALA A 299 -10.76 35.57 -19.95
C ALA A 299 -11.08 34.50 -18.90
N THR A 300 -10.13 33.67 -18.49
CA THR A 300 -10.34 32.55 -17.57
C THR A 300 -9.92 32.85 -16.13
N GLY A 301 -9.10 33.89 -15.91
CA GLY A 301 -8.45 34.20 -14.63
C GLY A 301 -7.39 33.19 -14.18
N LYS A 302 -7.10 32.20 -14.97
CA LYS A 302 -6.12 31.15 -14.62
C LYS A 302 -4.77 31.44 -15.26
N LEU A 303 -3.71 30.89 -14.68
CA LEU A 303 -2.38 30.93 -15.29
C LEU A 303 -2.39 30.12 -16.58
N ASP A 304 -1.90 30.72 -17.66
CA ASP A 304 -1.83 30.11 -19.00
C ASP A 304 -0.44 30.33 -19.61
N PHE A 305 0.20 29.25 -19.97
CA PHE A 305 1.55 29.26 -20.55
C PHE A 305 1.54 28.90 -22.03
N GLY A 306 0.38 28.74 -22.64
CA GLY A 306 0.21 28.34 -24.03
C GLY A 306 0.50 26.85 -24.30
N TYR A 307 0.49 26.00 -23.28
CA TYR A 307 0.70 24.57 -23.40
C TYR A 307 -0.56 23.75 -23.06
N LYS A 308 -0.88 22.78 -23.93
CA LYS A 308 -1.99 21.85 -23.70
C LYS A 308 -1.47 20.53 -23.12
N PHE A 309 -1.14 20.53 -21.83
CA PHE A 309 -0.70 19.32 -21.13
C PHE A 309 -1.76 18.81 -20.16
N THR A 310 -1.74 17.49 -19.93
CA THR A 310 -2.36 16.96 -18.70
C THR A 310 -1.57 17.49 -17.49
N TYR A 311 -2.24 17.69 -16.36
CA TYR A 311 -1.57 18.16 -15.13
C TYR A 311 -0.31 17.37 -14.79
N LYS A 312 -0.35 16.04 -14.92
CA LYS A 312 0.78 15.15 -14.62
C LYS A 312 1.99 15.41 -15.55
N ASN A 313 1.75 15.68 -16.82
CA ASN A 313 2.80 15.99 -17.77
C ASN A 313 3.36 17.40 -17.52
N PHE A 314 2.49 18.35 -17.19
CA PHE A 314 2.90 19.71 -16.82
C PHE A 314 3.76 19.72 -15.56
N GLN A 315 3.37 18.97 -14.51
CA GLN A 315 4.17 18.83 -13.31
C GLN A 315 5.59 18.30 -13.60
N ARG A 316 5.69 17.28 -14.48
CA ARG A 316 7.01 16.75 -14.91
C ARG A 316 7.82 17.77 -15.68
N TYR A 317 7.16 18.50 -16.57
CA TYR A 317 7.78 19.55 -17.36
C TYR A 317 8.37 20.64 -16.47
N ILE A 318 7.60 21.16 -15.50
CA ILE A 318 8.08 22.17 -14.54
C ILE A 318 9.22 21.62 -13.68
N SER A 319 9.11 20.40 -13.16
CA SER A 319 10.18 19.81 -12.34
C SER A 319 11.50 19.66 -13.11
N ARG A 320 11.44 19.26 -14.38
CA ARG A 320 12.64 19.16 -15.23
C ARG A 320 13.21 20.53 -15.58
N SER A 321 12.35 21.49 -15.92
CA SER A 321 12.77 22.85 -16.26
C SER A 321 13.42 23.54 -15.07
N LEU A 322 12.87 23.36 -13.86
CA LEU A 322 13.48 23.89 -12.63
C LEU A 322 14.86 23.28 -12.37
N ALA A 323 15.02 21.98 -12.54
CA ALA A 323 16.32 21.32 -12.36
C ALA A 323 17.38 21.83 -13.36
N ILE A 324 16.98 22.08 -14.61
CA ILE A 324 17.86 22.67 -15.63
C ILE A 324 18.24 24.10 -15.24
N LEU A 325 17.27 24.93 -14.85
CA LEU A 325 17.50 26.31 -14.41
C LEU A 325 18.50 26.35 -13.25
N VAL A 326 18.26 25.57 -12.20
CA VAL A 326 19.10 25.52 -10.99
C VAL A 326 20.54 25.17 -11.36
N LYS A 327 20.72 24.17 -12.24
CA LYS A 327 22.04 23.78 -12.74
C LYS A 327 22.71 24.90 -13.57
N SER A 328 21.93 25.60 -14.41
CA SER A 328 22.47 26.66 -15.30
C SER A 328 22.98 27.90 -14.55
N ILE A 329 22.47 28.14 -13.33
CA ILE A 329 22.89 29.23 -12.44
C ILE A 329 23.93 28.80 -11.38
N GLY A 330 24.49 27.58 -11.52
CA GLY A 330 25.60 27.12 -10.69
C GLY A 330 25.20 26.65 -9.28
N ILE A 331 23.92 26.41 -9.00
CA ILE A 331 23.46 25.94 -7.69
C ILE A 331 23.66 24.44 -7.60
N SER A 332 24.36 23.98 -6.55
CA SER A 332 24.62 22.57 -6.23
C SER A 332 23.51 21.94 -5.39
N GLU A 333 22.73 22.74 -4.68
CA GLU A 333 21.61 22.27 -3.86
C GLU A 333 20.54 21.57 -4.70
N LYS A 334 19.93 20.54 -4.11
CA LYS A 334 18.81 19.84 -4.74
C LYS A 334 17.52 20.64 -4.59
N VAL A 335 17.16 21.40 -5.59
CA VAL A 335 15.92 22.18 -5.62
C VAL A 335 14.81 21.37 -6.30
N MET A 336 13.70 21.24 -5.62
CA MET A 336 12.48 20.64 -6.14
C MET A 336 11.35 21.68 -6.10
N PHE A 337 10.30 21.52 -6.89
CA PHE A 337 9.15 22.45 -6.81
C PHE A 337 8.58 22.53 -5.38
N TYR A 338 8.58 21.41 -4.66
CA TYR A 338 8.11 21.36 -3.26
C TYR A 338 9.06 22.08 -2.27
N SER A 339 10.29 22.37 -2.67
CA SER A 339 11.24 23.16 -1.85
C SER A 339 10.68 24.55 -1.54
N ALA A 340 9.95 25.17 -2.47
CA ALA A 340 9.30 26.46 -2.24
C ALA A 340 8.40 26.44 -0.98
N ARG A 341 7.61 25.38 -0.81
CA ARG A 341 6.76 25.23 0.37
C ARG A 341 7.54 24.95 1.65
N LYS A 342 8.58 24.14 1.55
CA LYS A 342 9.41 23.81 2.72
C LYS A 342 10.18 25.02 3.21
N SER A 343 10.80 25.76 2.29
CA SER A 343 11.54 26.99 2.62
C SER A 343 10.61 28.08 3.15
N PHE A 344 9.41 28.25 2.57
CA PHE A 344 8.44 29.18 3.13
C PHE A 344 8.09 28.82 4.58
N ALA A 345 7.80 27.55 4.86
CA ALA A 345 7.46 27.09 6.20
C ALA A 345 8.62 27.27 7.18
N GLN A 346 9.85 26.98 6.74
CA GLN A 346 11.07 27.15 7.53
C GLN A 346 11.29 28.63 7.87
N TYR A 347 11.28 29.50 6.88
CA TYR A 347 11.52 30.93 7.09
C TYR A 347 10.43 31.59 7.93
N ALA A 348 9.16 31.19 7.74
CA ALA A 348 8.08 31.67 8.55
C ALA A 348 8.26 31.27 10.03
N SER A 349 8.74 30.06 10.29
CA SER A 349 9.06 29.59 11.65
C SER A 349 10.24 30.35 12.26
N GLU A 350 11.31 30.59 11.48
CA GLU A 350 12.50 31.32 11.91
C GLU A 350 12.21 32.76 12.32
N ILE A 351 11.26 33.41 11.64
CA ILE A 351 10.80 34.78 12.02
C ILE A 351 9.70 34.77 13.09
N GLY A 352 9.42 33.61 13.70
CA GLY A 352 8.52 33.50 14.85
C GLY A 352 7.03 33.37 14.52
N ILE A 353 6.66 33.07 13.26
CA ILE A 353 5.25 32.79 12.94
C ILE A 353 4.85 31.44 13.55
N PRO A 354 3.78 31.36 14.35
CA PRO A 354 3.37 30.12 14.99
C PRO A 354 3.06 29.01 13.98
N ASP A 355 3.49 27.79 14.27
CA ASP A 355 3.28 26.57 13.44
C ASP A 355 1.81 26.36 13.02
N VAL A 356 0.86 26.74 13.90
CA VAL A 356 -0.58 26.64 13.62
C VAL A 356 -1.00 27.52 12.45
N SER A 357 -0.33 28.67 12.25
CA SER A 357 -0.59 29.60 11.14
C SER A 357 0.08 29.16 9.84
N ILE A 358 1.16 28.38 9.93
CA ILE A 358 1.94 27.90 8.77
C ILE A 358 1.33 26.59 8.18
N ARG A 359 0.60 25.81 8.97
CA ARG A 359 -0.03 24.54 8.57
C ARG A 359 -1.38 24.74 7.92
#